data_ba403656d2447ee5b710681180517fea
#
_entry.id   ba403656d2447ee5b710681180517fea
#
_cell.length_a   1.000
_cell.length_b   1.000
_cell.length_c   1.000
_cell.angle_alpha   90.00
_cell.angle_beta   90.00
_cell.angle_gamma   90.00
#
_symmetry.space_group_name_H-M   'P 1'
#
loop_
_entity.id
_entity.type
_entity.pdbx_description
1 polymer ?
#
loop_
_entity_poly.entity_id
_entity_poly.type
_entity_poly.pdbx_seq_one_letter_code
_entity_poly.pdbx_strand_id
1 'polypeptide(L)'
;MSDIYDGLTTEQQREEAYEGFIWKNLRRNYAGHYIHGMLGMTGFRLVNAPTFIPAYLHVLSGSDLVVSLGACLQQLGGVISPIFAAQQIESRKKILPVSMFLGTMMRVQILAIAIAGWLLGGTTLLVSVLFFLFLFGLFSGPQGVAFQFLLAKMIPISRRGRLQGWRNLSGGIVAAALSYFAGKYLVGGNVWGNGYSTTYLLAFVLTSAGLTIFSLLVREPEPPTVRKSTPMRDRLRELVPMLRNNPGFGYFMIARTFAIASRVAQPFYIIYVGKRIGFSGEVIGTLTLAFLMADTVMSIGWGYLADRYGFRSNFIIALVFWIGSTILLMAVSSPLWLFIAFFGLGAGNSGYMMSAQNIVFEFGHRDDMAMRLAFSNTAESLMSAIGPLVGGVIAATLGYHTVFWVAIVCEAIALVLLLVLVEEPRKARLRLEAEKARALSETSTTDLAQREDDGDNV
;
A
#
# COMPACT_ATOMS: atom_id res chain seq x y z
N MET A 1 -34.04 2.71 -8.70
CA MET A 1 -33.19 1.94 -7.73
C MET A 1 -33.42 2.36 -6.28
N SER A 2 -34.27 3.36 -6.04
CA SER A 2 -34.83 3.69 -4.71
C SER A 2 -35.78 2.59 -4.15
N ASP A 3 -36.17 1.66 -5.00
CA ASP A 3 -37.27 0.74 -4.78
C ASP A 3 -36.93 -0.50 -3.92
N ILE A 4 -35.68 -0.66 -3.48
CA ILE A 4 -35.27 -1.83 -2.67
C ILE A 4 -35.87 -1.80 -1.26
N TYR A 5 -36.19 -0.59 -0.77
CA TYR A 5 -36.69 -0.37 0.59
C TYR A 5 -38.15 0.09 0.62
N ASP A 6 -38.81 0.23 -0.55
CA ASP A 6 -40.21 0.60 -0.61
C ASP A 6 -41.09 -0.47 0.05
N GLY A 7 -41.82 -0.07 1.08
CA GLY A 7 -42.66 -0.96 1.89
C GLY A 7 -41.98 -1.65 3.09
N LEU A 8 -40.67 -1.49 3.31
CA LEU A 8 -39.96 -2.08 4.45
C LEU A 8 -40.02 -1.16 5.67
N THR A 9 -40.63 -1.63 6.75
CA THR A 9 -40.90 -0.86 7.97
C THR A 9 -39.87 -1.05 9.07
N THR A 10 -39.18 -2.19 9.11
CA THR A 10 -38.20 -2.51 10.15
C THR A 10 -36.75 -2.39 9.65
N GLU A 11 -35.83 -2.04 10.55
CA GLU A 11 -34.39 -1.96 10.27
C GLU A 11 -33.83 -3.34 9.84
N GLN A 12 -34.31 -4.42 10.44
CA GLN A 12 -33.94 -5.79 10.07
C GLN A 12 -34.32 -6.14 8.63
N GLN A 13 -35.51 -5.80 8.19
CA GLN A 13 -35.96 -6.05 6.81
C GLN A 13 -35.10 -5.27 5.78
N ARG A 14 -34.67 -4.05 6.12
CA ARG A 14 -33.80 -3.26 5.27
C ARG A 14 -32.39 -3.85 5.18
N GLU A 15 -31.87 -4.39 6.27
CA GLU A 15 -30.57 -5.05 6.29
C GLU A 15 -30.59 -6.36 5.50
N GLU A 16 -31.64 -7.18 5.66
CA GLU A 16 -31.84 -8.40 4.87
C GLU A 16 -31.95 -8.10 3.36
N ALA A 17 -32.67 -7.05 2.99
CA ALA A 17 -32.79 -6.61 1.61
C ALA A 17 -31.43 -6.15 1.04
N TYR A 18 -30.63 -5.44 1.85
CA TYR A 18 -29.29 -5.02 1.50
C TYR A 18 -28.35 -6.21 1.27
N GLU A 19 -28.32 -7.17 2.18
CA GLU A 19 -27.56 -8.41 2.02
C GLU A 19 -28.02 -9.22 0.82
N GLY A 20 -29.32 -9.38 0.63
CA GLY A 20 -29.92 -10.05 -0.52
C GLY A 20 -29.48 -9.42 -1.86
N PHE A 21 -29.42 -8.09 -1.92
CA PHE A 21 -28.92 -7.39 -3.09
C PHE A 21 -27.43 -7.68 -3.36
N ILE A 22 -26.60 -7.70 -2.32
CA ILE A 22 -25.17 -8.04 -2.43
C ILE A 22 -25.00 -9.45 -3.01
N TRP A 23 -25.70 -10.45 -2.47
CA TRP A 23 -25.61 -11.83 -2.94
C TRP A 23 -26.14 -12.02 -4.36
N LYS A 24 -27.24 -11.36 -4.72
CA LYS A 24 -27.82 -11.38 -6.06
C LYS A 24 -26.85 -10.85 -7.12
N ASN A 25 -26.08 -9.80 -6.80
CA ASN A 25 -25.15 -9.16 -7.72
C ASN A 25 -23.70 -9.65 -7.55
N LEU A 26 -23.45 -10.62 -6.66
CA LEU A 26 -22.09 -11.00 -6.28
C LEU A 26 -21.21 -11.43 -7.47
N ARG A 27 -21.71 -12.28 -8.36
CA ARG A 27 -20.93 -12.74 -9.54
C ARG A 27 -20.46 -11.58 -10.39
N ARG A 28 -21.36 -10.64 -10.66
CA ARG A 28 -21.12 -9.46 -11.49
C ARG A 28 -20.15 -8.48 -10.82
N ASN A 29 -20.38 -8.18 -9.55
CA ASN A 29 -19.52 -7.31 -8.75
C ASN A 29 -18.13 -7.93 -8.57
N TYR A 30 -18.04 -9.23 -8.31
CA TYR A 30 -16.78 -9.95 -8.19
C TYR A 30 -15.97 -9.91 -9.49
N ALA A 31 -16.60 -10.18 -10.64
CA ALA A 31 -15.96 -10.09 -11.96
C ALA A 31 -15.48 -8.66 -12.27
N GLY A 32 -16.32 -7.64 -12.00
CA GLY A 32 -15.95 -6.24 -12.17
C GLY A 32 -14.74 -5.84 -11.33
N HIS A 33 -14.73 -6.19 -10.05
CA HIS A 33 -13.60 -5.94 -9.15
C HIS A 33 -12.34 -6.71 -9.56
N TYR A 34 -12.49 -7.97 -10.02
CA TYR A 34 -11.37 -8.79 -10.45
C TYR A 34 -10.70 -8.22 -11.70
N ILE A 35 -11.46 -7.96 -12.78
CA ILE A 35 -10.93 -7.46 -14.06
C ILE A 35 -10.35 -6.05 -13.88
N HIS A 36 -11.07 -5.16 -13.16
CA HIS A 36 -10.53 -3.84 -12.82
C HIS A 36 -9.23 -3.95 -12.01
N GLY A 37 -9.20 -4.86 -11.04
CA GLY A 37 -7.99 -5.08 -10.25
C GLY A 37 -6.83 -5.60 -11.08
N MET A 38 -7.05 -6.60 -11.93
CA MET A 38 -6.03 -7.16 -12.80
C MET A 38 -5.44 -6.10 -13.74
N LEU A 39 -6.28 -5.42 -14.52
CA LEU A 39 -5.85 -4.40 -15.49
C LEU A 39 -5.31 -3.14 -14.80
N GLY A 40 -6.01 -2.67 -13.77
CA GLY A 40 -5.60 -1.49 -13.00
C GLY A 40 -4.27 -1.70 -12.29
N MET A 41 -4.09 -2.82 -11.59
CA MET A 41 -2.83 -3.12 -10.91
C MET A 41 -1.67 -3.28 -11.89
N THR A 42 -1.92 -3.87 -13.06
CA THR A 42 -0.89 -3.98 -14.10
C THR A 42 -0.39 -2.60 -14.54
N GLY A 43 -1.28 -1.70 -14.93
CA GLY A 43 -0.89 -0.37 -15.38
C GLY A 43 -0.32 0.51 -14.25
N PHE A 44 -0.92 0.48 -13.07
CA PHE A 44 -0.40 1.27 -11.94
C PHE A 44 0.94 0.75 -11.40
N ARG A 45 1.24 -0.54 -11.50
CA ARG A 45 2.55 -1.07 -11.14
C ARG A 45 3.64 -0.60 -12.10
N LEU A 46 3.34 -0.40 -13.39
CA LEU A 46 4.28 0.22 -14.32
C LEU A 46 4.60 1.68 -13.92
N VAL A 47 3.60 2.44 -13.46
CA VAL A 47 3.79 3.84 -13.01
C VAL A 47 4.47 3.92 -11.65
N ASN A 48 4.08 3.06 -10.70
CA ASN A 48 4.55 3.13 -9.31
C ASN A 48 5.80 2.27 -9.02
N ALA A 49 6.28 1.48 -9.99
CA ALA A 49 7.52 0.76 -9.82
C ALA A 49 8.69 1.73 -9.57
N PRO A 50 9.62 1.38 -8.68
CA PRO A 50 10.74 2.27 -8.34
C PRO A 50 11.83 2.31 -9.45
N THR A 51 11.42 2.25 -10.70
CA THR A 51 12.30 2.10 -11.87
C THR A 51 11.95 3.07 -12.98
N PHE A 52 10.75 3.01 -13.58
CA PHE A 52 10.41 3.79 -14.78
C PHE A 52 10.38 5.30 -14.53
N ILE A 53 9.66 5.78 -13.49
CA ILE A 53 9.59 7.23 -13.18
C ILE A 53 10.95 7.79 -12.76
N PRO A 54 11.69 7.17 -11.80
CA PRO A 54 13.02 7.64 -11.46
C PRO A 54 13.98 7.67 -12.64
N ALA A 55 13.99 6.62 -13.49
CA ALA A 55 14.81 6.58 -14.69
C ALA A 55 14.44 7.69 -15.68
N TYR A 56 13.15 7.92 -15.94
CA TYR A 56 12.68 8.97 -16.84
C TYR A 56 13.05 10.35 -16.35
N LEU A 57 12.81 10.67 -15.09
CA LEU A 57 13.19 11.96 -14.50
C LEU A 57 14.71 12.17 -14.51
N HIS A 58 15.49 11.10 -14.30
CA HIS A 58 16.95 11.18 -14.39
C HIS A 58 17.41 11.45 -15.84
N VAL A 59 16.83 10.78 -16.82
CA VAL A 59 17.14 11.03 -18.26
C VAL A 59 16.79 12.46 -18.67
N LEU A 60 15.67 13.01 -18.15
CA LEU A 60 15.23 14.37 -18.48
C LEU A 60 16.07 15.47 -17.81
N SER A 61 16.54 15.22 -16.59
CA SER A 61 17.15 16.30 -15.78
C SER A 61 18.63 16.13 -15.47
N GLY A 62 19.13 14.89 -15.50
CA GLY A 62 20.46 14.56 -14.99
C GLY A 62 20.62 14.76 -13.48
N SER A 63 19.54 15.12 -12.74
CA SER A 63 19.58 15.56 -11.36
C SER A 63 18.90 14.60 -10.41
N ASP A 64 19.63 14.14 -9.40
CA ASP A 64 19.09 13.27 -8.33
C ASP A 64 18.08 14.01 -7.44
N LEU A 65 18.23 15.34 -7.27
CA LEU A 65 17.24 16.17 -6.56
C LEU A 65 15.89 16.21 -7.28
N VAL A 66 15.90 16.28 -8.62
CA VAL A 66 14.66 16.27 -9.40
C VAL A 66 13.98 14.91 -9.33
N VAL A 67 14.72 13.82 -9.36
CA VAL A 67 14.18 12.48 -9.20
C VAL A 67 13.50 12.33 -7.82
N SER A 68 14.15 12.79 -6.78
CA SER A 68 13.60 12.76 -5.43
C SER A 68 12.39 13.69 -5.26
N LEU A 69 12.40 14.85 -5.91
CA LEU A 69 11.26 15.77 -5.93
C LEU A 69 10.04 15.12 -6.60
N GLY A 70 10.22 14.39 -7.70
CA GLY A 70 9.13 13.66 -8.35
C GLY A 70 8.48 12.63 -7.44
N ALA A 71 9.29 11.82 -6.75
CA ALA A 71 8.79 10.84 -5.78
C ALA A 71 8.08 11.53 -4.60
N CYS A 72 8.65 12.63 -4.07
CA CYS A 72 8.03 13.41 -3.00
C CYS A 72 6.68 14.01 -3.42
N LEU A 73 6.62 14.70 -4.56
CA LEU A 73 5.38 15.33 -5.04
C LEU A 73 4.26 14.32 -5.25
N GLN A 74 4.56 13.14 -5.79
CA GLN A 74 3.60 12.07 -5.94
C GLN A 74 3.05 11.62 -4.58
N GLN A 75 3.89 11.46 -3.57
CA GLN A 75 3.47 11.03 -2.24
C GLN A 75 2.76 12.15 -1.47
N LEU A 76 3.22 13.41 -1.56
CA LEU A 76 2.55 14.56 -0.92
C LEU A 76 1.11 14.73 -1.37
N GLY A 77 0.85 14.59 -2.68
CA GLY A 77 -0.51 14.58 -3.19
C GLY A 77 -1.38 13.53 -2.50
N GLY A 78 -0.84 12.31 -2.30
CA GLY A 78 -1.53 11.21 -1.65
C GLY A 78 -1.71 11.37 -0.13
N VAL A 79 -0.90 12.19 0.55
CA VAL A 79 -1.03 12.47 2.01
C VAL A 79 -2.15 13.46 2.30
N ILE A 80 -2.19 14.53 1.54
CA ILE A 80 -3.08 15.67 1.81
C ILE A 80 -4.53 15.30 1.52
N SER A 81 -4.78 14.63 0.41
CA SER A 81 -6.11 14.44 -0.14
C SER A 81 -7.03 13.43 0.57
N PRO A 82 -6.56 12.30 1.14
CA PRO A 82 -7.45 11.34 1.82
C PRO A 82 -8.15 11.94 3.04
N ILE A 83 -7.49 12.87 3.74
CA ILE A 83 -8.03 13.52 4.94
C ILE A 83 -9.32 14.27 4.61
N PHE A 84 -9.33 15.01 3.49
CA PHE A 84 -10.51 15.75 3.03
C PHE A 84 -11.55 14.85 2.38
N ALA A 85 -11.12 13.79 1.69
CA ALA A 85 -12.00 12.91 0.95
C ALA A 85 -12.77 11.94 1.86
N ALA A 86 -12.19 11.45 2.94
CA ALA A 86 -12.82 10.49 3.84
C ALA A 86 -14.16 11.03 4.37
N GLN A 87 -14.20 12.28 4.83
CA GLN A 87 -15.43 12.91 5.33
C GLN A 87 -16.52 13.01 4.26
N GLN A 88 -16.14 13.36 3.01
CA GLN A 88 -17.09 13.48 1.91
C GLN A 88 -17.59 12.14 1.39
N ILE A 89 -16.77 11.08 1.51
CA ILE A 89 -17.11 9.73 1.05
C ILE A 89 -18.03 9.04 2.06
N GLU A 90 -17.71 9.10 3.37
CA GLU A 90 -18.48 8.45 4.44
C GLU A 90 -19.94 8.94 4.51
N SER A 91 -20.20 10.20 4.16
CA SER A 91 -21.54 10.81 4.22
C SER A 91 -22.43 10.51 3.00
N ARG A 92 -21.91 9.84 1.95
CA ARG A 92 -22.65 9.60 0.71
C ARG A 92 -23.28 8.22 0.66
N LYS A 93 -24.56 8.17 0.22
CA LYS A 93 -25.26 6.92 -0.05
C LYS A 93 -24.62 6.15 -1.22
N LYS A 94 -24.23 6.88 -2.29
CA LYS A 94 -23.55 6.32 -3.48
C LYS A 94 -22.14 6.85 -3.59
N ILE A 95 -21.18 5.95 -3.61
CA ILE A 95 -19.75 6.25 -3.68
C ILE A 95 -19.21 5.99 -5.09
N LEU A 96 -19.85 5.10 -5.86
CA LEU A 96 -19.40 4.74 -7.20
C LEU A 96 -19.17 5.95 -8.13
N PRO A 97 -20.06 6.95 -8.23
CA PRO A 97 -19.81 8.12 -9.09
C PRO A 97 -18.56 8.90 -8.68
N VAL A 98 -18.34 9.06 -7.37
CA VAL A 98 -17.14 9.76 -6.84
C VAL A 98 -15.88 8.96 -7.14
N SER A 99 -15.92 7.66 -6.92
CA SER A 99 -14.79 6.77 -7.24
C SER A 99 -14.48 6.76 -8.74
N MET A 100 -15.51 6.81 -9.60
CA MET A 100 -15.32 6.90 -11.04
C MET A 100 -14.68 8.23 -11.45
N PHE A 101 -15.11 9.35 -10.88
CA PHE A 101 -14.51 10.66 -11.13
C PHE A 101 -13.03 10.69 -10.69
N LEU A 102 -12.74 10.32 -9.46
CA LEU A 102 -11.38 10.30 -8.92
C LEU A 102 -10.47 9.35 -9.72
N GLY A 103 -10.98 8.16 -10.02
CA GLY A 103 -10.29 7.17 -10.83
C GLY A 103 -9.99 7.64 -12.25
N THR A 104 -10.90 8.39 -12.88
CA THR A 104 -10.68 8.99 -14.19
C THR A 104 -9.64 10.11 -14.12
N MET A 105 -9.76 11.02 -13.14
CA MET A 105 -8.78 12.10 -12.95
C MET A 105 -7.37 11.58 -12.75
N MET A 106 -7.19 10.53 -11.93
CA MET A 106 -5.92 9.88 -11.74
C MET A 106 -5.32 9.34 -13.06
N ARG A 107 -6.14 8.76 -13.94
CA ARG A 107 -5.69 8.25 -15.25
C ARG A 107 -5.37 9.34 -16.25
N VAL A 108 -6.14 10.42 -16.22
CA VAL A 108 -5.87 11.61 -17.04
C VAL A 108 -4.46 12.14 -16.78
N GLN A 109 -3.95 12.08 -15.55
CA GLN A 109 -2.58 12.51 -15.25
C GLN A 109 -1.54 11.59 -15.91
N ILE A 110 -1.78 10.27 -15.96
CA ILE A 110 -0.89 9.33 -16.66
C ILE A 110 -0.88 9.62 -18.15
N LEU A 111 -2.04 9.86 -18.75
CA LEU A 111 -2.17 10.26 -20.15
C LEU A 111 -1.46 11.60 -20.40
N ALA A 112 -1.62 12.57 -19.51
CA ALA A 112 -1.00 13.88 -19.61
C ALA A 112 0.54 13.78 -19.57
N ILE A 113 1.12 12.91 -18.74
CA ILE A 113 2.56 12.61 -18.75
C ILE A 113 2.98 12.04 -20.12
N ALA A 114 2.21 11.10 -20.68
CA ALA A 114 2.49 10.52 -21.98
C ALA A 114 2.46 11.58 -23.10
N ILE A 115 1.42 12.39 -23.15
CA ILE A 115 1.26 13.46 -24.16
C ILE A 115 2.34 14.51 -24.00
N ALA A 116 2.63 14.94 -22.78
CA ALA A 116 3.68 15.92 -22.52
C ALA A 116 5.04 15.45 -23.06
N GLY A 117 5.37 14.15 -22.90
CA GLY A 117 6.63 13.59 -23.39
C GLY A 117 6.76 13.54 -24.93
N TRP A 118 5.66 13.58 -25.67
CA TRP A 118 5.69 13.69 -27.14
C TRP A 118 5.65 15.13 -27.64
N LEU A 119 4.99 16.04 -26.91
CA LEU A 119 4.74 17.39 -27.39
C LEU A 119 5.71 18.43 -26.81
N LEU A 120 6.27 18.18 -25.64
CA LEU A 120 7.11 19.12 -24.91
C LEU A 120 8.55 18.63 -24.83
N GLY A 121 9.48 19.56 -24.58
CA GLY A 121 10.90 19.26 -24.40
C GLY A 121 11.53 20.09 -23.28
N GLY A 122 12.76 19.73 -22.91
CA GLY A 122 13.56 20.46 -21.94
C GLY A 122 12.86 20.68 -20.60
N THR A 123 13.01 21.88 -20.05
CA THR A 123 12.46 22.25 -18.73
C THR A 123 10.93 22.21 -18.69
N THR A 124 10.25 22.56 -19.78
CA THR A 124 8.77 22.54 -19.83
C THR A 124 8.24 21.13 -19.66
N LEU A 125 8.84 20.14 -20.31
CA LEU A 125 8.48 18.74 -20.14
C LEU A 125 8.70 18.30 -18.69
N LEU A 126 9.87 18.63 -18.14
CA LEU A 126 10.21 18.25 -16.76
C LEU A 126 9.23 18.79 -15.74
N VAL A 127 8.91 20.09 -15.81
CA VAL A 127 7.94 20.73 -14.91
C VAL A 127 6.55 20.12 -15.09
N SER A 128 6.15 19.83 -16.32
CA SER A 128 4.85 19.19 -16.61
C SER A 128 4.77 17.79 -15.99
N VAL A 129 5.81 16.98 -16.12
CA VAL A 129 5.85 15.63 -15.52
C VAL A 129 5.75 15.72 -13.99
N LEU A 130 6.51 16.59 -13.34
CA LEU A 130 6.45 16.81 -11.89
C LEU A 130 5.07 17.27 -11.43
N PHE A 131 4.45 18.19 -12.17
CA PHE A 131 3.10 18.67 -11.88
C PHE A 131 2.04 17.56 -12.00
N PHE A 132 2.08 16.76 -13.07
CA PHE A 132 1.14 15.66 -13.24
C PHE A 132 1.38 14.51 -12.25
N LEU A 133 2.61 14.28 -11.78
CA LEU A 133 2.89 13.34 -10.69
C LEU A 133 2.26 13.81 -9.37
N PHE A 134 2.34 15.09 -9.05
CA PHE A 134 1.66 15.66 -7.89
C PHE A 134 0.14 15.49 -7.99
N LEU A 135 -0.45 15.83 -9.12
CA LEU A 135 -1.89 15.65 -9.34
C LEU A 135 -2.31 14.17 -9.32
N PHE A 136 -1.48 13.28 -9.88
CA PHE A 136 -1.69 11.84 -9.77
C PHE A 136 -1.78 11.39 -8.31
N GLY A 137 -0.85 11.83 -7.47
CA GLY A 137 -0.90 11.59 -6.02
C GLY A 137 -2.17 12.15 -5.38
N LEU A 138 -2.53 13.40 -5.73
CA LEU A 138 -3.70 14.10 -5.19
C LEU A 138 -5.02 13.34 -5.46
N PHE A 139 -5.16 12.70 -6.61
CA PHE A 139 -6.35 11.91 -6.95
C PHE A 139 -6.26 10.45 -6.49
N SER A 140 -5.05 9.87 -6.38
CA SER A 140 -4.86 8.47 -6.02
C SER A 140 -5.20 8.18 -4.55
N GLY A 141 -4.92 9.10 -3.64
CA GLY A 141 -5.23 8.96 -2.23
C GLY A 141 -6.72 8.79 -1.95
N PRO A 142 -7.58 9.75 -2.32
CA PRO A 142 -9.03 9.63 -2.20
C PRO A 142 -9.62 8.45 -2.96
N GLN A 143 -9.08 8.15 -4.15
CA GLN A 143 -9.51 6.99 -4.93
C GLN A 143 -9.26 5.68 -4.18
N GLY A 144 -8.13 5.56 -3.49
CA GLY A 144 -7.84 4.40 -2.64
C GLY A 144 -8.89 4.21 -1.56
N VAL A 145 -9.27 5.28 -0.86
CA VAL A 145 -10.32 5.27 0.17
C VAL A 145 -11.67 4.88 -0.44
N ALA A 146 -12.11 5.57 -1.51
CA ALA A 146 -13.38 5.30 -2.16
C ALA A 146 -13.47 3.84 -2.66
N PHE A 147 -12.39 3.31 -3.22
CA PHE A 147 -12.35 1.94 -3.71
C PHE A 147 -12.46 0.91 -2.59
N GLN A 148 -11.81 1.12 -1.45
CA GLN A 148 -11.94 0.23 -0.28
C GLN A 148 -13.37 0.23 0.28
N PHE A 149 -14.02 1.39 0.33
CA PHE A 149 -15.43 1.48 0.70
C PHE A 149 -16.34 0.73 -0.28
N LEU A 150 -16.13 0.87 -1.59
CA LEU A 150 -16.89 0.14 -2.61
C LEU A 150 -16.70 -1.37 -2.47
N LEU A 151 -15.46 -1.82 -2.27
CA LEU A 151 -15.16 -3.24 -2.03
C LEU A 151 -15.92 -3.76 -0.79
N ALA A 152 -15.92 -2.97 0.29
CA ALA A 152 -16.60 -3.33 1.52
C ALA A 152 -18.14 -3.37 1.37
N LYS A 153 -18.72 -2.51 0.55
CA LYS A 153 -20.16 -2.48 0.27
C LYS A 153 -20.64 -3.60 -0.64
N MET A 154 -19.82 -4.04 -1.58
CA MET A 154 -20.27 -4.89 -2.69
C MET A 154 -19.84 -6.34 -2.56
N ILE A 155 -18.80 -6.62 -1.78
CA ILE A 155 -18.23 -7.96 -1.65
C ILE A 155 -18.33 -8.44 -0.20
N PRO A 156 -18.99 -9.59 0.05
CA PRO A 156 -19.05 -10.19 1.38
C PRO A 156 -17.66 -10.43 1.97
N ILE A 157 -17.52 -10.26 3.28
CA ILE A 157 -16.26 -10.36 4.02
C ILE A 157 -15.54 -11.69 3.72
N SER A 158 -16.29 -12.80 3.66
CA SER A 158 -15.77 -14.16 3.37
C SER A 158 -15.14 -14.31 1.96
N ARG A 159 -15.40 -13.39 1.04
CA ARG A 159 -14.92 -13.45 -0.34
C ARG A 159 -13.85 -12.40 -0.67
N ARG A 160 -13.67 -11.38 0.19
CA ARG A 160 -12.73 -10.24 -0.06
C ARG A 160 -11.28 -10.70 -0.14
N GLY A 161 -10.84 -11.53 0.79
CA GLY A 161 -9.45 -12.03 0.81
C GLY A 161 -9.10 -12.81 -0.45
N ARG A 162 -9.98 -13.72 -0.87
CA ARG A 162 -9.80 -14.50 -2.11
C ARG A 162 -9.76 -13.61 -3.36
N LEU A 163 -10.64 -12.61 -3.44
CA LEU A 163 -10.66 -11.65 -4.54
C LEU A 163 -9.35 -10.84 -4.61
N GLN A 164 -8.91 -10.32 -3.46
CA GLN A 164 -7.66 -9.56 -3.36
C GLN A 164 -6.45 -10.42 -3.76
N GLY A 165 -6.38 -11.66 -3.28
CA GLY A 165 -5.31 -12.60 -3.64
C GLY A 165 -5.22 -12.85 -5.14
N TRP A 166 -6.35 -13.16 -5.79
CA TRP A 166 -6.38 -13.38 -7.23
C TRP A 166 -6.05 -12.12 -8.05
N ARG A 167 -6.53 -10.95 -7.62
CA ARG A 167 -6.20 -9.67 -8.26
C ARG A 167 -4.70 -9.38 -8.18
N ASN A 168 -4.11 -9.55 -7.00
CA ASN A 168 -2.68 -9.31 -6.78
C ASN A 168 -1.82 -10.27 -7.60
N LEU A 169 -2.17 -11.55 -7.61
CA LEU A 169 -1.43 -12.57 -8.34
C LEU A 169 -1.48 -12.33 -9.85
N SER A 170 -2.70 -12.27 -10.42
CA SER A 170 -2.86 -12.11 -11.88
C SER A 170 -2.34 -10.77 -12.38
N GLY A 171 -2.69 -9.66 -11.69
CA GLY A 171 -2.22 -8.32 -12.05
C GLY A 171 -0.70 -8.18 -11.88
N GLY A 172 -0.12 -8.85 -10.88
CA GLY A 172 1.31 -8.83 -10.65
C GLY A 172 2.12 -9.58 -11.68
N ILE A 173 1.69 -10.78 -12.06
CA ILE A 173 2.35 -11.56 -13.11
C ILE A 173 2.30 -10.82 -14.46
N VAL A 174 1.14 -10.29 -14.82
CA VAL A 174 0.99 -9.52 -16.06
C VAL A 174 1.82 -8.24 -16.02
N ALA A 175 1.84 -7.53 -14.88
CA ALA A 175 2.66 -6.33 -14.71
C ALA A 175 4.16 -6.64 -14.85
N ALA A 176 4.64 -7.71 -14.25
CA ALA A 176 6.04 -8.12 -14.36
C ALA A 176 6.43 -8.45 -15.83
N ALA A 177 5.62 -9.21 -16.55
CA ALA A 177 5.85 -9.50 -17.97
C ALA A 177 5.82 -8.24 -18.84
N LEU A 178 4.80 -7.37 -18.63
CA LEU A 178 4.66 -6.12 -19.37
C LEU A 178 5.75 -5.09 -19.03
N SER A 179 6.31 -5.12 -17.83
CA SER A 179 7.42 -4.24 -17.49
C SER A 179 8.69 -4.57 -18.28
N TYR A 180 8.98 -5.86 -18.46
CA TYR A 180 10.07 -6.29 -19.33
C TYR A 180 9.82 -5.88 -20.78
N PHE A 181 8.62 -6.16 -21.30
CA PHE A 181 8.22 -5.75 -22.64
C PHE A 181 8.34 -4.24 -22.84
N ALA A 182 7.78 -3.45 -21.92
CA ALA A 182 7.83 -1.99 -21.99
C ALA A 182 9.26 -1.46 -21.93
N GLY A 183 10.09 -1.98 -21.03
CA GLY A 183 11.49 -1.59 -20.94
C GLY A 183 12.26 -1.94 -22.20
N LYS A 184 12.26 -3.20 -22.61
CA LYS A 184 13.06 -3.68 -23.74
C LYS A 184 12.62 -3.10 -25.09
N TYR A 185 11.31 -3.15 -25.39
CA TYR A 185 10.80 -2.82 -26.70
C TYR A 185 10.29 -1.38 -26.82
N LEU A 186 9.57 -0.85 -25.81
CA LEU A 186 9.05 0.51 -25.90
C LEU A 186 10.12 1.53 -25.56
N VAL A 187 10.76 1.42 -24.40
CA VAL A 187 11.82 2.35 -23.96
C VAL A 187 13.09 2.11 -24.77
N GLY A 188 13.57 0.87 -24.87
CA GLY A 188 14.78 0.53 -25.61
C GLY A 188 14.67 0.78 -27.10
N GLY A 189 13.50 0.53 -27.71
CA GLY A 189 13.21 0.81 -29.10
C GLY A 189 12.81 2.27 -29.38
N ASN A 190 12.75 3.13 -28.38
CA ASN A 190 12.30 4.51 -28.49
C ASN A 190 11.01 4.69 -29.32
N VAL A 191 10.03 3.78 -29.08
CA VAL A 191 8.81 3.68 -29.88
C VAL A 191 8.05 5.01 -29.88
N TRP A 192 7.63 5.45 -31.05
CA TRP A 192 6.98 6.74 -31.32
C TRP A 192 7.80 7.98 -30.86
N GLY A 193 9.13 7.88 -30.88
CA GLY A 193 10.02 8.98 -30.54
C GLY A 193 10.22 9.23 -29.04
N ASN A 194 9.39 8.60 -28.18
CA ASN A 194 9.57 8.64 -26.74
C ASN A 194 9.01 7.35 -26.09
N GLY A 195 9.88 6.38 -25.82
CA GLY A 195 9.49 5.09 -25.29
C GLY A 195 8.89 5.14 -23.87
N TYR A 196 9.27 6.12 -23.04
CA TYR A 196 8.63 6.34 -21.74
C TYR A 196 7.19 6.81 -21.90
N SER A 197 6.94 7.77 -22.79
CA SER A 197 5.57 8.22 -23.10
C SER A 197 4.69 7.10 -23.61
N THR A 198 5.24 6.25 -24.48
CA THR A 198 4.53 5.05 -24.99
C THR A 198 4.22 4.06 -23.85
N THR A 199 5.13 3.90 -22.90
CA THR A 199 4.90 3.06 -21.71
C THR A 199 3.79 3.63 -20.82
N TYR A 200 3.73 4.95 -20.60
CA TYR A 200 2.65 5.58 -19.85
C TYR A 200 1.31 5.56 -20.59
N LEU A 201 1.32 5.66 -21.92
CA LEU A 201 0.10 5.43 -22.70
C LEU A 201 -0.42 4.00 -22.53
N LEU A 202 0.45 2.98 -22.58
CA LEU A 202 0.06 1.60 -22.29
C LEU A 202 -0.54 1.46 -20.90
N ALA A 203 0.06 2.06 -19.88
CA ALA A 203 -0.46 2.08 -18.51
C ALA A 203 -1.84 2.78 -18.44
N PHE A 204 -2.01 3.91 -19.14
CA PHE A 204 -3.30 4.59 -19.25
C PHE A 204 -4.38 3.72 -19.88
N VAL A 205 -4.09 3.06 -21.00
CA VAL A 205 -5.04 2.19 -21.72
C VAL A 205 -5.48 1.03 -20.83
N LEU A 206 -4.55 0.33 -20.20
CA LEU A 206 -4.86 -0.79 -19.31
C LEU A 206 -5.70 -0.37 -18.09
N THR A 207 -5.29 0.71 -17.42
CA THR A 207 -6.00 1.18 -16.25
C THR A 207 -7.39 1.73 -16.60
N SER A 208 -7.52 2.42 -17.74
CA SER A 208 -8.79 2.96 -18.22
C SER A 208 -9.73 1.85 -18.68
N ALA A 209 -9.25 0.85 -19.40
CA ALA A 209 -10.05 -0.33 -19.75
C ALA A 209 -10.58 -1.03 -18.49
N GLY A 210 -9.73 -1.19 -17.47
CA GLY A 210 -10.15 -1.74 -16.20
C GLY A 210 -11.24 -0.92 -15.51
N LEU A 211 -11.12 0.42 -15.50
CA LEU A 211 -12.11 1.31 -14.88
C LEU A 211 -13.44 1.29 -15.66
N THR A 212 -13.38 1.29 -16.98
CA THR A 212 -14.56 1.22 -17.84
C THR A 212 -15.34 -0.09 -17.62
N ILE A 213 -14.64 -1.23 -17.62
CA ILE A 213 -15.25 -2.53 -17.34
C ILE A 213 -15.88 -2.54 -15.93
N PHE A 214 -15.19 -1.97 -14.95
CA PHE A 214 -15.70 -1.82 -13.60
C PHE A 214 -17.01 -1.04 -13.57
N SER A 215 -17.08 0.10 -14.23
CA SER A 215 -18.28 0.93 -14.29
C SER A 215 -19.48 0.25 -14.95
N LEU A 216 -19.23 -0.59 -15.96
CA LEU A 216 -20.25 -1.33 -16.68
C LEU A 216 -20.79 -2.53 -15.90
N LEU A 217 -19.91 -3.23 -15.19
CA LEU A 217 -20.27 -4.45 -14.48
C LEU A 217 -20.83 -4.21 -13.08
N VAL A 218 -20.31 -3.26 -12.34
CA VAL A 218 -20.56 -3.14 -10.90
C VAL A 218 -21.94 -2.53 -10.62
N ARG A 219 -22.61 -3.05 -9.60
CA ARG A 219 -23.86 -2.53 -9.03
C ARG A 219 -23.65 -2.22 -7.56
N GLU A 220 -23.69 -0.94 -7.21
CA GLU A 220 -23.54 -0.48 -5.83
C GLU A 220 -24.89 -0.53 -5.09
N PRO A 221 -24.99 -1.23 -3.93
CA PRO A 221 -26.15 -1.16 -3.05
C PRO A 221 -26.17 0.18 -2.30
N GLU A 222 -27.35 0.67 -1.99
CA GLU A 222 -27.53 1.80 -1.07
C GLU A 222 -27.56 1.26 0.36
N PRO A 223 -26.72 1.74 1.30
CA PRO A 223 -26.78 1.28 2.67
C PRO A 223 -28.04 1.81 3.36
N PRO A 224 -28.67 1.05 4.28
CA PRO A 224 -29.85 1.49 5.01
C PRO A 224 -29.58 2.68 5.93
N THR A 225 -28.35 2.76 6.47
CA THR A 225 -27.92 3.85 7.35
C THR A 225 -26.58 4.42 6.89
N VAL A 226 -26.41 5.74 7.05
CA VAL A 226 -25.16 6.45 6.74
C VAL A 226 -24.55 6.95 8.05
N ARG A 227 -23.27 6.62 8.30
CA ARG A 227 -22.56 7.07 9.50
C ARG A 227 -22.34 8.60 9.46
N LYS A 228 -22.56 9.25 10.60
CA LYS A 228 -22.13 10.63 10.82
C LYS A 228 -20.61 10.67 10.95
N SER A 229 -19.96 11.60 10.23
CA SER A 229 -18.51 11.78 10.33
C SER A 229 -18.11 12.36 11.69
N THR A 230 -17.07 11.78 12.30
CA THR A 230 -16.49 12.32 13.55
C THR A 230 -15.45 13.39 13.20
N PRO A 231 -15.43 14.56 13.85
CA PRO A 231 -14.45 15.61 13.60
C PRO A 231 -13.01 15.12 13.83
N MET A 232 -12.09 15.50 12.95
CA MET A 232 -10.67 15.12 13.01
C MET A 232 -10.01 15.55 14.33
N ARG A 233 -10.42 16.69 14.88
CA ARG A 233 -9.88 17.21 16.15
C ARG A 233 -10.10 16.26 17.32
N ASP A 234 -11.27 15.63 17.39
CA ASP A 234 -11.61 14.71 18.47
C ASP A 234 -10.81 13.40 18.33
N ARG A 235 -10.63 12.93 17.11
CA ARG A 235 -9.76 11.79 16.79
C ARG A 235 -8.30 12.02 17.20
N LEU A 236 -7.75 13.21 16.98
CA LEU A 236 -6.37 13.54 17.36
C LEU A 236 -6.15 13.58 18.87
N ARG A 237 -7.16 13.96 19.65
CA ARG A 237 -7.08 13.98 21.11
C ARG A 237 -6.99 12.58 21.73
N GLU A 238 -7.51 11.58 21.06
CA GLU A 238 -7.48 10.17 21.51
C GLU A 238 -6.12 9.49 21.26
N LEU A 239 -5.25 10.09 20.43
CA LEU A 239 -3.94 9.51 20.08
C LEU A 239 -3.00 9.34 21.27
N VAL A 240 -2.86 10.37 22.11
CA VAL A 240 -1.91 10.35 23.22
C VAL A 240 -2.31 9.31 24.28
N PRO A 241 -3.56 9.24 24.74
CA PRO A 241 -4.02 8.17 25.61
C PRO A 241 -3.83 6.77 25.01
N MET A 242 -4.13 6.61 23.73
CA MET A 242 -4.00 5.33 23.02
C MET A 242 -2.54 4.82 23.01
N LEU A 243 -1.58 5.69 22.70
CA LEU A 243 -0.14 5.35 22.71
C LEU A 243 0.36 5.05 24.13
N ARG A 244 -0.12 5.79 25.13
CA ARG A 244 0.27 5.59 26.52
C ARG A 244 -0.27 4.29 27.11
N ASN A 245 -1.48 3.92 26.73
CA ASN A 245 -2.14 2.69 27.19
C ASN A 245 -1.63 1.42 26.45
N ASN A 246 -0.92 1.59 25.34
CA ASN A 246 -0.38 0.47 24.57
C ASN A 246 1.06 0.72 24.12
N PRO A 247 2.05 0.60 25.03
CA PRO A 247 3.45 0.90 24.72
C PRO A 247 4.02 0.00 23.61
N GLY A 248 3.56 -1.24 23.49
CA GLY A 248 3.96 -2.16 22.42
C GLY A 248 3.61 -1.62 21.02
N PHE A 249 2.44 -0.98 20.88
CA PHE A 249 2.07 -0.29 19.65
C PHE A 249 2.97 0.92 19.40
N GLY A 250 3.34 1.67 20.44
CA GLY A 250 4.26 2.80 20.32
C GLY A 250 5.64 2.36 19.81
N TYR A 251 6.22 1.30 20.36
CA TYR A 251 7.51 0.73 19.89
C TYR A 251 7.41 0.22 18.45
N PHE A 252 6.31 -0.43 18.11
CA PHE A 252 6.05 -0.85 16.73
C PHE A 252 6.00 0.34 15.77
N MET A 253 5.34 1.45 16.16
CA MET A 253 5.27 2.65 15.33
C MET A 253 6.64 3.29 15.11
N ILE A 254 7.52 3.30 16.12
CA ILE A 254 8.90 3.77 15.98
C ILE A 254 9.67 2.86 15.02
N ALA A 255 9.61 1.53 15.19
CA ALA A 255 10.25 0.58 14.29
C ALA A 255 9.76 0.74 12.84
N ARG A 256 8.44 0.88 12.65
CA ARG A 256 7.84 1.12 11.34
C ARG A 256 8.32 2.43 10.72
N THR A 257 8.45 3.49 11.50
CA THR A 257 8.95 4.79 11.02
C THR A 257 10.38 4.68 10.49
N PHE A 258 11.27 3.98 11.18
CA PHE A 258 12.61 3.71 10.69
C PHE A 258 12.60 2.82 9.43
N ALA A 259 11.77 1.79 9.39
CA ALA A 259 11.63 0.94 8.21
C ALA A 259 11.15 1.73 6.97
N ILE A 260 10.26 2.71 7.15
CA ILE A 260 9.82 3.58 6.04
C ILE A 260 10.87 4.61 5.69
N ALA A 261 11.62 5.13 6.67
CA ALA A 261 12.71 6.07 6.42
C ALA A 261 13.78 5.48 5.48
N SER A 262 13.95 4.15 5.45
CA SER A 262 14.84 3.48 4.49
C SER A 262 14.43 3.65 3.02
N ARG A 263 13.18 4.02 2.74
CA ARG A 263 12.72 4.35 1.38
C ARG A 263 13.43 5.58 0.78
N VAL A 264 14.24 6.28 1.56
CA VAL A 264 15.20 7.26 1.10
C VAL A 264 16.02 6.75 -0.09
N ALA A 265 16.35 5.47 -0.14
CA ALA A 265 17.14 4.83 -1.18
C ALA A 265 16.33 4.38 -2.41
N GLN A 266 15.01 4.22 -2.28
CA GLN A 266 14.19 3.55 -3.28
C GLN A 266 14.28 4.12 -4.70
N PRO A 267 14.24 5.46 -4.95
CA PRO A 267 14.38 6.01 -6.30
C PRO A 267 15.77 5.85 -6.89
N PHE A 268 16.78 5.65 -6.05
CA PHE A 268 18.19 5.66 -6.45
C PHE A 268 18.76 4.29 -6.82
N TYR A 269 18.07 3.19 -6.49
CA TYR A 269 18.50 1.84 -6.87
C TYR A 269 18.71 1.71 -8.38
N ILE A 270 17.71 2.10 -9.17
CA ILE A 270 17.77 2.00 -10.64
C ILE A 270 18.77 2.97 -11.24
N ILE A 271 18.93 4.18 -10.64
CA ILE A 271 19.87 5.19 -11.11
C ILE A 271 21.30 4.73 -10.88
N TYR A 272 21.59 4.21 -9.69
CA TYR A 272 22.89 3.66 -9.35
C TYR A 272 23.31 2.53 -10.30
N VAL A 273 22.40 1.60 -10.57
CA VAL A 273 22.66 0.53 -11.53
C VAL A 273 22.87 1.08 -12.93
N GLY A 274 22.00 2.00 -13.37
CA GLY A 274 22.12 2.62 -14.69
C GLY A 274 23.46 3.34 -14.90
N LYS A 275 24.01 3.99 -13.86
CA LYS A 275 25.34 4.62 -13.92
C LYS A 275 26.50 3.61 -13.99
N ARG A 276 26.31 2.38 -13.48
CA ARG A 276 27.35 1.32 -13.47
C ARG A 276 27.38 0.47 -14.73
N ILE A 277 26.21 0.08 -15.25
CA ILE A 277 26.12 -0.87 -16.39
C ILE A 277 25.41 -0.26 -17.60
N GLY A 278 25.07 1.01 -17.56
CA GLY A 278 24.39 1.73 -18.64
C GLY A 278 22.88 1.83 -18.44
N PHE A 279 22.31 2.97 -18.83
CA PHE A 279 20.87 3.22 -18.86
C PHE A 279 20.30 2.67 -20.19
N SER A 280 19.82 1.43 -20.17
CA SER A 280 19.09 0.87 -21.30
C SER A 280 17.66 0.49 -20.90
N GLY A 281 16.74 0.56 -21.84
CA GLY A 281 15.36 0.10 -21.61
C GLY A 281 15.29 -1.37 -21.20
N GLU A 282 16.20 -2.21 -21.69
CA GLU A 282 16.29 -3.62 -21.32
C GLU A 282 16.68 -3.80 -19.86
N VAL A 283 17.65 -3.03 -19.35
CA VAL A 283 18.05 -3.03 -17.94
C VAL A 283 16.87 -2.60 -17.06
N ILE A 284 16.20 -1.49 -17.39
CA ILE A 284 15.05 -0.99 -16.64
C ILE A 284 13.94 -2.05 -16.61
N GLY A 285 13.59 -2.62 -17.75
CA GLY A 285 12.55 -3.63 -17.87
C GLY A 285 12.85 -4.92 -17.10
N THR A 286 14.09 -5.43 -17.21
CA THR A 286 14.54 -6.66 -16.53
C THR A 286 14.54 -6.50 -15.00
N LEU A 287 15.04 -5.38 -14.50
CA LEU A 287 15.07 -5.12 -13.06
C LEU A 287 13.67 -4.85 -12.51
N THR A 288 12.80 -4.20 -13.29
CA THR A 288 11.39 -4.03 -12.91
C THR A 288 10.66 -5.37 -12.88
N LEU A 289 10.90 -6.24 -13.87
CA LEU A 289 10.37 -7.60 -13.87
C LEU A 289 10.80 -8.35 -12.61
N ALA A 290 12.08 -8.33 -12.25
CA ALA A 290 12.59 -8.98 -11.05
C ALA A 290 11.86 -8.48 -9.78
N PHE A 291 11.77 -7.16 -9.63
CA PHE A 291 11.09 -6.53 -8.49
C PHE A 291 9.60 -6.92 -8.40
N LEU A 292 8.86 -6.74 -9.49
CA LEU A 292 7.41 -7.00 -9.51
C LEU A 292 7.07 -8.49 -9.42
N MET A 293 7.90 -9.35 -10.00
CA MET A 293 7.75 -10.80 -9.89
C MET A 293 7.93 -11.24 -8.44
N ALA A 294 8.98 -10.77 -7.77
CA ALA A 294 9.19 -11.06 -6.35
C ALA A 294 8.08 -10.48 -5.47
N ASP A 295 7.69 -9.22 -5.68
CA ASP A 295 6.58 -8.58 -4.95
C ASP A 295 5.28 -9.39 -5.05
N THR A 296 5.04 -10.03 -6.20
CA THR A 296 3.84 -10.83 -6.44
C THR A 296 3.95 -12.24 -5.89
N VAL A 297 5.01 -12.98 -6.23
CA VAL A 297 5.16 -14.40 -5.86
C VAL A 297 5.40 -14.55 -4.36
N MET A 298 6.27 -13.71 -3.80
CA MET A 298 6.58 -13.76 -2.38
C MET A 298 5.41 -13.37 -1.49
N SER A 299 4.43 -12.60 -2.00
CA SER A 299 3.22 -12.26 -1.24
C SER A 299 2.43 -13.50 -0.79
N ILE A 300 2.49 -14.60 -1.56
CA ILE A 300 1.86 -15.88 -1.19
C ILE A 300 2.64 -16.53 -0.05
N GLY A 301 3.98 -16.57 -0.17
CA GLY A 301 4.87 -17.11 0.86
C GLY A 301 4.75 -16.34 2.19
N TRP A 302 4.65 -15.00 2.10
CA TRP A 302 4.45 -14.14 3.26
C TRP A 302 3.13 -14.40 3.98
N GLY A 303 2.05 -14.66 3.22
CA GLY A 303 0.76 -15.05 3.82
C GLY A 303 0.88 -16.32 4.65
N TYR A 304 1.47 -17.37 4.07
CA TYR A 304 1.68 -18.63 4.77
C TYR A 304 2.59 -18.48 6.02
N LEU A 305 3.65 -17.67 5.89
CA LEU A 305 4.59 -17.42 6.98
C LEU A 305 3.92 -16.64 8.13
N ALA A 306 3.09 -15.65 7.78
CA ALA A 306 2.34 -14.84 8.75
C ALA A 306 1.31 -15.69 9.52
N ASP A 307 0.61 -16.59 8.83
CA ASP A 307 -0.37 -17.48 9.48
C ASP A 307 0.30 -18.39 10.51
N ARG A 308 1.51 -18.86 10.22
CA ARG A 308 2.25 -19.79 11.07
C ARG A 308 3.05 -19.12 12.19
N TYR A 309 3.73 -18.01 11.90
CA TYR A 309 4.72 -17.39 12.80
C TYR A 309 4.34 -15.96 13.23
N GLY A 310 3.26 -15.40 12.70
CA GLY A 310 2.79 -14.04 12.98
C GLY A 310 3.41 -12.97 12.06
N PHE A 311 2.78 -11.81 12.04
CA PHE A 311 3.17 -10.70 11.16
C PHE A 311 4.48 -10.03 11.58
N ARG A 312 4.85 -10.06 12.87
CA ARG A 312 6.14 -9.56 13.35
C ARG A 312 7.31 -10.33 12.71
N SER A 313 7.23 -11.66 12.68
CA SER A 313 8.27 -12.50 12.08
C SER A 313 8.41 -12.22 10.58
N ASN A 314 7.30 -12.03 9.88
CA ASN A 314 7.27 -11.61 8.50
C ASN A 314 7.99 -10.28 8.28
N PHE A 315 7.73 -9.29 9.14
CA PHE A 315 8.36 -7.98 9.04
C PHE A 315 9.89 -8.06 9.23
N ILE A 316 10.33 -8.82 10.23
CA ILE A 316 11.76 -9.07 10.49
C ILE A 316 12.44 -9.65 9.25
N ILE A 317 11.87 -10.70 8.65
CA ILE A 317 12.44 -11.35 7.47
C ILE A 317 12.43 -10.41 6.26
N ALA A 318 11.39 -9.61 6.08
CA ALA A 318 11.31 -8.61 5.02
C ALA A 318 12.43 -7.56 5.12
N LEU A 319 12.76 -7.08 6.34
CA LEU A 319 13.88 -6.18 6.56
C LEU A 319 15.23 -6.84 6.24
N VAL A 320 15.40 -8.11 6.59
CA VAL A 320 16.61 -8.86 6.24
C VAL A 320 16.76 -8.96 4.71
N PHE A 321 15.68 -9.20 3.98
CA PHE A 321 15.70 -9.18 2.51
C PHE A 321 16.10 -7.81 1.97
N TRP A 322 15.58 -6.71 2.52
CA TRP A 322 15.94 -5.36 2.10
C TRP A 322 17.41 -5.04 2.36
N ILE A 323 17.90 -5.26 3.57
CA ILE A 323 19.30 -5.05 3.95
C ILE A 323 20.22 -5.87 3.05
N GLY A 324 19.98 -7.18 2.94
CA GLY A 324 20.79 -8.08 2.12
C GLY A 324 20.81 -7.71 0.65
N SER A 325 19.65 -7.30 0.10
CA SER A 325 19.52 -6.88 -1.29
C SER A 325 20.21 -5.55 -1.57
N THR A 326 20.15 -4.60 -0.64
CA THR A 326 20.86 -3.32 -0.76
C THR A 326 22.36 -3.53 -0.70
N ILE A 327 22.86 -4.37 0.21
CA ILE A 327 24.28 -4.73 0.28
C ILE A 327 24.72 -5.44 -1.00
N LEU A 328 23.96 -6.42 -1.49
CA LEU A 328 24.24 -7.14 -2.73
C LEU A 328 24.32 -6.16 -3.91
N LEU A 329 23.35 -5.24 -4.04
CA LEU A 329 23.31 -4.23 -5.11
C LEU A 329 24.54 -3.33 -5.09
N MET A 330 25.06 -2.96 -3.91
CA MET A 330 26.29 -2.18 -3.78
C MET A 330 27.54 -2.97 -4.18
N ALA A 331 27.57 -4.28 -3.94
CA ALA A 331 28.73 -5.12 -4.14
C ALA A 331 28.91 -5.63 -5.57
N VAL A 332 27.81 -5.73 -6.37
CA VAL A 332 27.83 -6.43 -7.67
C VAL A 332 27.54 -5.52 -8.85
N SER A 333 28.07 -5.92 -10.03
CA SER A 333 27.77 -5.27 -11.32
C SER A 333 27.28 -6.27 -12.38
N SER A 334 27.30 -7.56 -12.09
CA SER A 334 26.83 -8.59 -13.02
C SER A 334 25.29 -8.54 -13.14
N PRO A 335 24.72 -8.63 -14.36
CA PRO A 335 23.28 -8.56 -14.58
C PRO A 335 22.48 -9.58 -13.78
N LEU A 336 22.99 -10.80 -13.61
CA LEU A 336 22.34 -11.86 -12.85
C LEU A 336 22.21 -11.49 -11.35
N TRP A 337 23.29 -11.00 -10.74
CA TRP A 337 23.28 -10.62 -9.33
C TRP A 337 22.47 -9.35 -9.09
N LEU A 338 22.43 -8.42 -10.02
CA LEU A 338 21.55 -7.26 -9.98
C LEU A 338 20.08 -7.66 -10.08
N PHE A 339 19.76 -8.65 -10.91
CA PHE A 339 18.42 -9.25 -10.96
C PHE A 339 18.03 -9.84 -9.60
N ILE A 340 18.92 -10.60 -8.97
CA ILE A 340 18.69 -11.19 -7.63
C ILE A 340 18.52 -10.09 -6.57
N ALA A 341 19.32 -9.02 -6.63
CA ALA A 341 19.15 -7.88 -5.72
C ALA A 341 17.79 -7.21 -5.88
N PHE A 342 17.33 -6.93 -7.10
CA PHE A 342 16.00 -6.35 -7.33
C PHE A 342 14.86 -7.32 -6.97
N PHE A 343 15.06 -8.61 -7.17
CA PHE A 343 14.14 -9.63 -6.69
C PHE A 343 14.02 -9.59 -5.17
N GLY A 344 15.11 -9.52 -4.45
CA GLY A 344 15.12 -9.40 -2.99
C GLY A 344 14.50 -8.09 -2.49
N LEU A 345 14.74 -6.96 -3.19
CA LEU A 345 14.06 -5.68 -2.88
C LEU A 345 12.53 -5.80 -3.05
N GLY A 346 12.05 -6.48 -4.10
CA GLY A 346 10.62 -6.73 -4.31
C GLY A 346 10.03 -7.67 -3.25
N ALA A 347 10.76 -8.71 -2.88
CA ALA A 347 10.37 -9.63 -1.79
C ALA A 347 10.25 -8.89 -0.45
N GLY A 348 11.23 -8.07 -0.11
CA GLY A 348 11.20 -7.23 1.10
C GLY A 348 10.02 -6.25 1.07
N ASN A 349 9.73 -5.62 -0.08
CA ASN A 349 8.61 -4.69 -0.23
C ASN A 349 7.26 -5.37 0.05
N SER A 350 6.99 -6.53 -0.55
CA SER A 350 5.72 -7.23 -0.33
C SER A 350 5.57 -7.74 1.10
N GLY A 351 6.66 -8.24 1.71
CA GLY A 351 6.68 -8.67 3.10
C GLY A 351 6.43 -7.52 4.08
N TYR A 352 7.09 -6.37 3.86
CA TYR A 352 6.82 -5.14 4.60
C TYR A 352 5.35 -4.71 4.48
N MET A 353 4.85 -4.56 3.25
CA MET A 353 3.48 -4.10 2.99
C MET A 353 2.43 -4.98 3.68
N MET A 354 2.59 -6.30 3.59
CA MET A 354 1.69 -7.23 4.25
C MET A 354 1.75 -7.10 5.78
N SER A 355 2.97 -7.06 6.35
CA SER A 355 3.15 -7.06 7.80
C SER A 355 2.77 -5.73 8.42
N ALA A 356 3.21 -4.61 7.86
CA ALA A 356 3.02 -3.29 8.42
C ALA A 356 1.54 -2.88 8.54
N GLN A 357 0.68 -3.36 7.65
CA GLN A 357 -0.76 -3.12 7.74
C GLN A 357 -1.46 -4.08 8.71
N ASN A 358 -1.12 -5.36 8.65
CA ASN A 358 -1.85 -6.38 9.41
C ASN A 358 -1.49 -6.42 10.89
N ILE A 359 -0.23 -6.14 11.25
CA ILE A 359 0.19 -6.11 12.65
C ILE A 359 -0.55 -5.03 13.47
N VAL A 360 -0.98 -3.93 12.83
CA VAL A 360 -1.79 -2.88 13.47
C VAL A 360 -3.13 -3.40 13.96
N PHE A 361 -3.72 -4.38 13.26
CA PHE A 361 -4.98 -5.01 13.67
C PHE A 361 -4.84 -5.91 14.88
N GLU A 362 -3.63 -6.40 15.18
CA GLU A 362 -3.37 -7.32 16.29
C GLU A 362 -3.13 -6.58 17.62
N PHE A 363 -2.85 -5.27 17.59
CA PHE A 363 -2.67 -4.46 18.81
C PHE A 363 -4.00 -3.99 19.39
N GLY A 364 -4.19 -4.11 20.71
CA GLY A 364 -5.25 -3.48 21.50
C GLY A 364 -6.69 -3.89 21.17
N HIS A 365 -7.66 -3.10 21.64
CA HIS A 365 -9.09 -3.36 21.47
C HIS A 365 -9.59 -2.96 20.08
N ARG A 366 -10.75 -3.54 19.67
CA ARG A 366 -11.38 -3.27 18.35
C ARG A 366 -11.83 -1.82 18.20
N ASP A 367 -12.21 -1.18 19.29
CA ASP A 367 -12.75 0.19 19.28
C ASP A 367 -11.73 1.23 18.80
N ASP A 368 -10.43 1.05 19.12
CA ASP A 368 -9.35 1.95 18.73
C ASP A 368 -8.72 1.62 17.37
N MET A 369 -9.19 0.55 16.70
CA MET A 369 -8.58 0.04 15.47
C MET A 369 -8.54 1.09 14.34
N ALA A 370 -9.63 1.82 14.16
CA ALA A 370 -9.71 2.85 13.12
C ALA A 370 -8.71 3.98 13.35
N MET A 371 -8.52 4.37 14.62
CA MET A 371 -7.56 5.39 15.02
C MET A 371 -6.11 4.93 14.80
N ARG A 372 -5.78 3.69 15.22
CA ARG A 372 -4.45 3.11 15.01
C ARG A 372 -4.08 3.03 13.53
N LEU A 373 -5.01 2.61 12.68
CA LEU A 373 -4.82 2.59 11.23
C LEU A 373 -4.61 3.99 10.65
N ALA A 374 -5.45 4.95 11.04
CA ALA A 374 -5.32 6.33 10.58
C ALA A 374 -3.97 6.93 10.95
N PHE A 375 -3.55 6.79 12.21
CA PHE A 375 -2.25 7.27 12.68
C PHE A 375 -1.09 6.59 11.94
N SER A 376 -1.16 5.27 11.84
CA SER A 376 -0.15 4.45 11.17
C SER A 376 0.02 4.82 9.70
N ASN A 377 -1.08 5.00 8.96
CA ASN A 377 -1.06 5.40 7.55
C ASN A 377 -0.59 6.83 7.34
N THR A 378 -0.97 7.76 8.24
CA THR A 378 -0.51 9.15 8.17
C THR A 378 1.00 9.24 8.39
N ALA A 379 1.54 8.54 9.40
CA ALA A 379 2.98 8.49 9.65
C ALA A 379 3.73 7.88 8.46
N GLU A 380 3.23 6.77 7.88
CA GLU A 380 3.80 6.16 6.68
C GLU A 380 3.83 7.12 5.50
N SER A 381 2.72 7.77 5.22
CA SER A 381 2.59 8.67 4.09
C SER A 381 3.52 9.87 4.20
N LEU A 382 3.63 10.45 5.41
CA LEU A 382 4.52 11.58 5.67
C LEU A 382 5.99 11.21 5.46
N MET A 383 6.42 10.07 6.03
CA MET A 383 7.79 9.59 5.86
C MET A 383 8.10 9.18 4.42
N SER A 384 7.13 8.59 3.71
CA SER A 384 7.27 8.25 2.29
C SER A 384 7.37 9.49 1.39
N ALA A 385 6.83 10.62 1.80
CA ALA A 385 6.95 11.89 1.09
C ALA A 385 8.31 12.57 1.35
N ILE A 386 8.74 12.64 2.61
CA ILE A 386 9.96 13.33 3.03
C ILE A 386 11.22 12.50 2.71
N GLY A 387 11.15 11.18 2.89
CA GLY A 387 12.29 10.27 2.73
C GLY A 387 13.04 10.46 1.40
N PRO A 388 12.39 10.39 0.24
CA PRO A 388 13.05 10.59 -1.05
C PRO A 388 13.75 11.95 -1.18
N LEU A 389 13.20 13.04 -0.63
CA LEU A 389 13.84 14.36 -0.66
C LEU A 389 15.16 14.37 0.11
N VAL A 390 15.14 13.81 1.32
CA VAL A 390 16.37 13.66 2.13
C VAL A 390 17.39 12.82 1.35
N GLY A 391 16.94 11.72 0.73
CA GLY A 391 17.77 10.88 -0.12
C GLY A 391 18.37 11.63 -1.31
N GLY A 392 17.59 12.49 -1.95
CA GLY A 392 18.07 13.31 -3.07
C GLY A 392 19.16 14.29 -2.68
N VAL A 393 19.02 14.94 -1.52
CA VAL A 393 20.06 15.82 -0.98
C VAL A 393 21.32 15.01 -0.67
N ILE A 394 21.20 13.87 0.01
CA ILE A 394 22.35 13.01 0.33
C ILE A 394 23.00 12.47 -0.96
N ALA A 395 22.22 12.02 -1.93
CA ALA A 395 22.72 11.51 -3.20
C ALA A 395 23.52 12.57 -3.97
N ALA A 396 23.00 13.80 -4.00
CA ALA A 396 23.64 14.93 -4.71
C ALA A 396 24.91 15.44 -4.02
N THR A 397 25.00 15.34 -2.68
CA THR A 397 26.13 15.90 -1.92
C THR A 397 27.16 14.86 -1.50
N LEU A 398 26.71 13.68 -1.07
CA LEU A 398 27.54 12.61 -0.46
C LEU A 398 27.56 11.32 -1.28
N GLY A 399 26.77 11.26 -2.37
CA GLY A 399 26.70 10.12 -3.27
C GLY A 399 25.79 8.97 -2.83
N TYR A 400 25.56 8.02 -3.75
CA TYR A 400 24.60 6.92 -3.56
C TYR A 400 24.98 5.94 -2.46
N HIS A 401 26.28 5.67 -2.27
CA HIS A 401 26.73 4.76 -1.20
C HIS A 401 26.26 5.25 0.16
N THR A 402 26.33 6.57 0.41
CA THR A 402 25.84 7.16 1.66
C THR A 402 24.34 7.00 1.82
N VAL A 403 23.57 7.21 0.74
CA VAL A 403 22.10 6.98 0.76
C VAL A 403 21.77 5.53 1.15
N PHE A 404 22.49 4.57 0.56
CA PHE A 404 22.26 3.14 0.83
C PHE A 404 22.67 2.75 2.23
N TRP A 405 23.78 3.29 2.76
CA TRP A 405 24.15 3.08 4.16
C TRP A 405 23.14 3.68 5.13
N VAL A 406 22.61 4.87 4.86
CA VAL A 406 21.53 5.47 5.66
C VAL A 406 20.29 4.56 5.66
N ALA A 407 19.91 4.02 4.51
CA ALA A 407 18.80 3.08 4.41
C ALA A 407 19.06 1.81 5.24
N ILE A 408 20.23 1.18 5.09
CA ILE A 408 20.64 -0.02 5.85
C ILE A 408 20.62 0.25 7.37
N VAL A 409 21.14 1.39 7.80
CA VAL A 409 21.13 1.76 9.23
C VAL A 409 19.69 1.94 9.74
N CYS A 410 18.82 2.61 8.97
CA CYS A 410 17.41 2.73 9.34
C CYS A 410 16.72 1.35 9.43
N GLU A 411 16.96 0.47 8.46
CA GLU A 411 16.44 -0.90 8.46
C GLU A 411 16.99 -1.73 9.63
N ALA A 412 18.27 -1.59 9.94
CA ALA A 412 18.91 -2.27 11.07
C ALA A 412 18.35 -1.80 12.42
N ILE A 413 18.12 -0.48 12.57
CA ILE A 413 17.44 0.08 13.76
C ILE A 413 16.02 -0.49 13.88
N ALA A 414 15.25 -0.49 12.78
CA ALA A 414 13.93 -1.08 12.76
C ALA A 414 13.94 -2.57 13.14
N LEU A 415 14.91 -3.32 12.62
CA LEU A 415 15.10 -4.73 12.91
C LEU A 415 15.39 -4.96 14.39
N VAL A 416 16.31 -4.21 14.99
CA VAL A 416 16.66 -4.30 16.42
C VAL A 416 15.45 -3.95 17.29
N LEU A 417 14.73 -2.86 16.97
CA LEU A 417 13.52 -2.47 17.70
C LEU A 417 12.44 -3.56 17.64
N LEU A 418 12.23 -4.18 16.48
CA LEU A 418 11.30 -5.30 16.34
C LEU A 418 11.75 -6.53 17.12
N LEU A 419 13.03 -6.82 17.18
CA LEU A 419 13.56 -7.99 17.90
C LEU A 419 13.51 -7.81 19.43
N VAL A 420 13.79 -6.61 19.92
CA VAL A 420 13.99 -6.35 21.35
C VAL A 420 12.74 -5.80 22.04
N LEU A 421 12.03 -4.84 21.41
CA LEU A 421 10.99 -4.07 22.08
C LEU A 421 9.56 -4.43 21.65
N VAL A 422 9.39 -5.03 20.48
CA VAL A 422 8.06 -5.37 19.98
C VAL A 422 7.82 -6.87 20.21
N GLU A 423 6.99 -7.21 21.17
CA GLU A 423 6.52 -8.58 21.35
C GLU A 423 5.51 -8.94 20.24
N GLU A 424 5.44 -10.24 19.84
CA GLU A 424 4.43 -10.72 18.90
C GLU A 424 3.02 -10.49 19.49
N PRO A 425 2.19 -9.58 18.91
CA PRO A 425 0.93 -9.18 19.56
C PRO A 425 -0.04 -10.35 19.73
N ARG A 426 -0.01 -11.32 18.82
CA ARG A 426 -0.83 -12.53 18.90
C ARG A 426 -0.47 -13.39 20.13
N LYS A 427 0.83 -13.52 20.44
CA LYS A 427 1.28 -14.25 21.63
C LYS A 427 0.96 -13.49 22.91
N ALA A 428 1.16 -12.18 22.92
CA ALA A 428 0.82 -11.32 24.05
C ALA A 428 -0.67 -11.39 24.39
N ARG A 429 -1.53 -11.36 23.38
CA ARG A 429 -2.98 -11.51 23.57
C ARG A 429 -3.37 -12.86 24.12
N LEU A 430 -2.82 -13.96 23.62
CA LEU A 430 -3.10 -15.32 24.12
C LEU A 430 -2.64 -15.48 25.58
N ARG A 431 -1.51 -14.87 25.98
CA ARG A 431 -1.07 -14.85 27.39
C ARG A 431 -2.06 -14.11 28.28
N LEU A 432 -2.51 -12.91 27.87
CA LEU A 432 -3.50 -12.13 28.63
C LEU A 432 -4.84 -12.85 28.77
N GLU A 433 -5.28 -13.53 27.71
CA GLU A 433 -6.51 -14.34 27.75
C GLU A 433 -6.35 -15.55 28.70
N ALA A 434 -5.20 -16.20 28.70
CA ALA A 434 -4.89 -17.30 29.62
C ALA A 434 -4.76 -16.84 31.07
N GLU A 435 -4.14 -15.68 31.34
CA GLU A 435 -4.06 -15.08 32.67
C GLU A 435 -5.44 -14.69 33.21
N LYS A 436 -6.28 -14.08 32.40
CA LYS A 436 -7.67 -13.77 32.75
C LYS A 436 -8.49 -15.03 33.05
N ALA A 437 -8.33 -16.07 32.26
CA ALA A 437 -9.01 -17.34 32.48
C ALA A 437 -8.57 -18.00 33.82
N ARG A 438 -7.29 -17.92 34.15
CA ARG A 438 -6.76 -18.41 35.45
C ARG A 438 -7.30 -17.60 36.63
N ALA A 439 -7.28 -16.27 36.55
CA ALA A 439 -7.80 -15.41 37.58
C ALA A 439 -9.30 -15.65 37.83
N LEU A 440 -10.09 -15.85 36.77
CA LEU A 440 -11.50 -16.20 36.90
C LEU A 440 -11.73 -17.58 37.55
N SER A 441 -10.88 -18.58 37.26
CA SER A 441 -10.97 -19.90 37.88
C SER A 441 -10.58 -19.85 39.36
N GLU A 442 -9.57 -19.07 39.75
CA GLU A 442 -9.16 -18.87 41.13
C GLU A 442 -10.23 -18.15 41.97
N THR A 443 -10.88 -17.11 41.40
CA THR A 443 -11.99 -16.40 42.06
C THR A 443 -13.19 -17.32 42.25
N SER A 444 -13.53 -18.15 41.27
CA SER A 444 -14.63 -19.11 41.36
C SER A 444 -14.37 -20.21 42.39
N THR A 445 -13.12 -20.64 42.54
CA THR A 445 -12.76 -21.65 43.57
C THR A 445 -12.79 -21.05 44.98
N THR A 446 -12.40 -19.80 45.13
CA THR A 446 -12.42 -19.07 46.41
C THR A 446 -13.86 -18.79 46.85
N ASP A 447 -14.73 -18.39 45.92
CA ASP A 447 -16.20 -18.21 46.19
C ASP A 447 -16.92 -19.51 46.56
N LEU A 448 -16.52 -20.66 45.99
CA LEU A 448 -17.04 -21.96 46.34
C LEU A 448 -16.58 -22.41 47.71
N ALA A 449 -15.29 -22.20 48.07
CA ALA A 449 -14.74 -22.52 49.37
C ALA A 449 -15.35 -21.67 50.49
N GLN A 450 -15.63 -20.38 50.23
CA GLN A 450 -16.34 -19.52 51.20
C GLN A 450 -17.80 -19.92 51.42
N ARG A 451 -18.49 -20.42 50.40
CA ARG A 451 -19.86 -20.90 50.52
C ARG A 451 -19.98 -22.22 51.27
N GLU A 452 -18.97 -23.09 51.19
CA GLU A 452 -18.90 -24.32 51.99
C GLU A 452 -18.62 -24.00 53.47
N ASP A 453 -17.79 -23.02 53.78
CA ASP A 453 -17.48 -22.61 55.16
C ASP A 453 -18.65 -21.88 55.87
N ASP A 454 -19.45 -21.11 55.11
CA ASP A 454 -20.66 -20.47 55.62
C ASP A 454 -21.87 -21.45 55.73
N GLY A 455 -21.84 -22.59 55.05
CA GLY A 455 -22.87 -23.60 55.10
C GLY A 455 -22.76 -24.57 56.29
N ASP A 456 -21.60 -24.74 56.89
CA ASP A 456 -21.37 -25.61 58.05
C ASP A 456 -21.59 -24.90 59.40
N ASN A 457 -21.98 -23.62 59.42
CA ASN A 457 -22.27 -22.84 60.63
C ASN A 457 -23.75 -22.54 60.87
N VAL A 458 -24.67 -23.28 60.26
CA VAL A 458 -26.14 -23.28 60.52
C VAL A 458 -26.62 -24.67 60.96
#